data_802245112b5e026ede74d26f0ca28d15
#
_entry.id   802245112b5e026ede74d26f0ca28d15
#
_cell.length_a   1.000
_cell.length_b   1.000
_cell.length_c   1.000
_cell.angle_alpha   90.00
_cell.angle_beta   90.00
_cell.angle_gamma   90.00
#
_symmetry.space_group_name_H-M   'P 1'
#
loop_
_entity.id
_entity.type
_entity.pdbx_description
1 polymer ?
#
loop_
_entity_poly.entity_id
_entity_poly.type
_entity_poly.pdbx_seq_one_letter_code
_entity_poly.pdbx_strand_id
1 'polypeptide(L)'
;MLFSSVPFLFYFLPAALLLYFLVPRRLKNAALLLASLFFYAWGEPKFVVFMLASIVQGYVLARLVEKYRADHGRAKLFLTLSLVFSLGLLGYCKYADFFLSGFNALTGLHIPLLRVALPIGISFYTFQILSYVVDVYRGDVKAQRNFIDLAAYVAMFPQLIAGPIVRYSDIASQLEHCLLYTSDAAD
;
A
#
# COMPACT_ATOMS: atom_id res chain seq x y z
N MET A 1 -10.75 14.04 -0.68
CA MET A 1 -10.08 15.30 -0.23
C MET A 1 -8.79 15.47 -1.01
N LEU A 2 -8.50 16.69 -1.50
CA LEU A 2 -7.18 17.01 -2.03
C LEU A 2 -6.25 17.33 -0.85
N PHE A 3 -5.00 16.87 -0.92
CA PHE A 3 -3.99 17.09 0.11
C PHE A 3 -3.72 18.59 0.40
N SER A 4 -3.93 19.44 -0.61
CA SER A 4 -3.81 20.90 -0.51
C SER A 4 -5.11 21.60 -0.08
N SER A 5 -6.15 20.86 0.27
CA SER A 5 -7.44 21.48 0.64
C SER A 5 -7.40 22.03 2.06
N VAL A 6 -8.07 23.17 2.27
CA VAL A 6 -8.25 23.78 3.60
C VAL A 6 -8.80 22.79 4.64
N PRO A 7 -9.83 21.96 4.34
CA PRO A 7 -10.31 20.96 5.27
C PRO A 7 -9.27 19.93 5.68
N PHE A 8 -8.37 19.55 4.78
CA PHE A 8 -7.29 18.64 5.12
C PHE A 8 -6.32 19.26 6.12
N LEU A 9 -5.82 20.46 5.82
CA LEU A 9 -4.78 21.11 6.62
C LEU A 9 -5.27 21.55 8.00
N PHE A 10 -6.48 22.10 8.09
CA PHE A 10 -6.98 22.73 9.33
C PHE A 10 -7.83 21.80 10.19
N TYR A 11 -8.44 20.75 9.63
CA TYR A 11 -9.29 19.84 10.41
C TYR A 11 -8.72 18.45 10.48
N PHE A 12 -8.43 17.81 9.33
CA PHE A 12 -8.01 16.41 9.32
C PHE A 12 -6.60 16.22 9.90
N LEU A 13 -5.63 17.00 9.46
CA LEU A 13 -4.25 16.83 9.89
C LEU A 13 -4.07 17.09 11.40
N PRO A 14 -4.59 18.19 12.00
CA PRO A 14 -4.54 18.38 13.45
C PRO A 14 -5.28 17.28 14.22
N ALA A 15 -6.44 16.83 13.74
CA ALA A 15 -7.18 15.76 14.38
C ALA A 15 -6.43 14.42 14.34
N ALA A 16 -5.81 14.08 13.21
CA ALA A 16 -5.00 12.87 13.07
C ALA A 16 -3.75 12.92 13.97
N LEU A 17 -3.09 14.08 14.07
CA LEU A 17 -1.95 14.27 14.97
C LEU A 17 -2.37 14.18 16.43
N LEU A 18 -3.46 14.83 16.83
CA LEU A 18 -4.00 14.73 18.18
C LEU A 18 -4.33 13.27 18.54
N LEU A 19 -5.01 12.56 17.64
CA LEU A 19 -5.31 11.14 17.83
C LEU A 19 -4.02 10.33 18.00
N TYR A 20 -3.00 10.56 17.18
CA TYR A 20 -1.72 9.86 17.24
C TYR A 20 -0.97 10.10 18.55
N PHE A 21 -0.99 11.32 19.09
CA PHE A 21 -0.32 11.65 20.34
C PHE A 21 -1.11 11.22 21.60
N LEU A 22 -2.44 11.19 21.53
CA LEU A 22 -3.29 10.77 22.65
C LEU A 22 -3.31 9.26 22.86
N VAL A 23 -3.09 8.49 21.79
CA VAL A 23 -3.16 7.03 21.83
C VAL A 23 -1.87 6.43 22.42
N PRO A 24 -1.97 5.39 23.27
CA PRO A 24 -0.81 4.70 23.82
C PRO A 24 0.07 4.10 22.73
N ARG A 25 1.38 3.97 23.00
CA ARG A 25 2.39 3.54 22.02
C ARG A 25 2.01 2.28 21.24
N ARG A 26 1.38 1.32 21.89
CA ARG A 26 0.96 0.04 21.25
C ARG A 26 -0.13 0.19 20.18
N LEU A 27 -0.92 1.25 20.24
CA LEU A 27 -2.03 1.51 19.33
C LEU A 27 -1.74 2.61 18.29
N LYS A 28 -0.54 3.20 18.30
CA LYS A 28 -0.18 4.30 17.40
C LYS A 28 -0.27 3.89 15.93
N ASN A 29 0.21 2.70 15.56
CA ASN A 29 0.14 2.20 14.18
C ASN A 29 -1.32 1.93 13.77
N ALA A 30 -2.15 1.44 14.69
CA ALA A 30 -3.58 1.27 14.44
C ALA A 30 -4.30 2.62 14.25
N ALA A 31 -3.99 3.61 15.08
CA ALA A 31 -4.53 4.96 14.93
C ALA A 31 -4.13 5.60 13.60
N LEU A 32 -2.86 5.45 13.22
CA LEU A 32 -2.34 5.92 11.94
C LEU A 32 -3.03 5.21 10.76
N LEU A 33 -3.21 3.89 10.84
CA LEU A 33 -3.93 3.12 9.85
C LEU A 33 -5.38 3.60 9.71
N LEU A 34 -6.09 3.77 10.82
CA LEU A 34 -7.48 4.23 10.80
C LEU A 34 -7.61 5.63 10.21
N ALA A 35 -6.73 6.56 10.59
CA ALA A 35 -6.70 7.89 10.00
C ALA A 35 -6.44 7.84 8.49
N SER A 36 -5.48 7.00 8.05
CA SER A 36 -5.14 6.84 6.64
C SER A 36 -6.29 6.21 5.84
N LEU A 37 -6.93 5.16 6.38
CA LEU A 37 -8.10 4.55 5.75
C LEU A 37 -9.29 5.52 5.67
N PHE A 38 -9.52 6.29 6.72
CA PHE A 38 -10.57 7.31 6.73
C PHE A 38 -10.31 8.37 5.65
N PHE A 39 -9.07 8.86 5.55
CA PHE A 39 -8.68 9.83 4.52
C PHE A 39 -8.91 9.27 3.10
N TYR A 40 -8.49 8.02 2.87
CA TYR A 40 -8.65 7.35 1.58
C TYR A 40 -10.12 7.11 1.25
N ALA A 41 -10.90 6.60 2.23
CA ALA A 41 -12.33 6.34 2.08
C ALA A 41 -13.15 7.61 1.81
N TRP A 42 -12.72 8.74 2.37
CA TRP A 42 -13.36 10.03 2.10
C TRP A 42 -13.25 10.45 0.63
N GLY A 43 -12.10 10.15 0.00
CA GLY A 43 -11.88 10.41 -1.42
C GLY A 43 -12.59 9.41 -2.32
N GLU A 44 -12.38 8.13 -2.06
CA GLU A 44 -12.80 7.04 -2.94
C GLU A 44 -13.17 5.77 -2.15
N PRO A 45 -14.37 5.70 -1.57
CA PRO A 45 -14.76 4.62 -0.66
C PRO A 45 -14.75 3.23 -1.33
N LYS A 46 -15.08 3.15 -2.62
CA LYS A 46 -15.12 1.88 -3.36
C LYS A 46 -13.75 1.24 -3.53
N PHE A 47 -12.70 2.05 -3.60
CA PHE A 47 -11.33 1.57 -3.87
C PHE A 47 -10.53 1.19 -2.60
N VAL A 48 -11.07 1.48 -1.42
CA VAL A 48 -10.51 0.96 -0.15
C VAL A 48 -10.40 -0.57 -0.19
N VAL A 49 -11.37 -1.24 -0.80
CA VAL A 49 -11.39 -2.71 -0.92
C VAL A 49 -10.19 -3.21 -1.74
N PHE A 50 -9.85 -2.53 -2.85
CA PHE A 50 -8.70 -2.90 -3.68
C PHE A 50 -7.38 -2.71 -2.92
N MET A 51 -7.25 -1.62 -2.16
CA MET A 51 -6.08 -1.37 -1.32
C MET A 51 -5.95 -2.42 -0.22
N LEU A 52 -7.03 -2.73 0.49
CA LEU A 52 -7.03 -3.76 1.53
C LEU A 52 -6.73 -5.15 0.95
N ALA A 53 -7.31 -5.51 -0.20
CA ALA A 53 -7.01 -6.76 -0.88
C ALA A 53 -5.53 -6.87 -1.26
N SER A 54 -4.93 -5.77 -1.74
CA SER A 54 -3.50 -5.71 -2.06
C SER A 54 -2.62 -5.88 -0.81
N ILE A 55 -3.00 -5.24 0.31
CA ILE A 55 -2.27 -5.38 1.58
C ILE A 55 -2.35 -6.82 2.10
N VAL A 56 -3.55 -7.41 2.12
CA VAL A 56 -3.76 -8.80 2.58
C VAL A 56 -2.96 -9.77 1.73
N GLN A 57 -3.01 -9.64 0.40
CA GLN A 57 -2.24 -10.45 -0.54
C GLN A 57 -0.74 -10.32 -0.26
N GLY A 58 -0.21 -9.08 -0.16
CA GLY A 58 1.19 -8.82 0.12
C GLY A 58 1.64 -9.43 1.45
N TYR A 59 0.82 -9.28 2.50
CA TYR A 59 1.08 -9.86 3.82
C TYR A 59 1.16 -11.38 3.79
N VAL A 60 0.16 -12.03 3.20
CA VAL A 60 0.08 -13.50 3.15
C VAL A 60 1.21 -14.07 2.30
N LEU A 61 1.43 -13.52 1.11
CA LEU A 61 2.43 -14.06 0.19
C LEU A 61 3.87 -13.78 0.67
N ALA A 62 4.15 -12.62 1.29
CA ALA A 62 5.46 -12.39 1.91
C ALA A 62 5.77 -13.41 3.01
N ARG A 63 4.79 -13.74 3.86
CA ARG A 63 4.95 -14.77 4.90
C ARG A 63 5.15 -16.17 4.33
N LEU A 64 4.49 -16.50 3.22
CA LEU A 64 4.71 -17.77 2.52
C LEU A 64 6.09 -17.81 1.86
N VAL A 65 6.53 -16.72 1.24
CA VAL A 65 7.88 -16.59 0.70
C VAL A 65 8.93 -16.82 1.79
N GLU A 66 8.79 -16.19 2.95
CA GLU A 66 9.71 -16.40 4.08
C GLU A 66 9.68 -17.84 4.58
N LYS A 67 8.48 -18.41 4.77
CA LYS A 67 8.30 -19.79 5.27
C LYS A 67 8.96 -20.83 4.36
N TYR A 68 8.83 -20.67 3.05
CA TYR A 68 9.36 -21.61 2.05
C TYR A 68 10.70 -21.18 1.47
N ARG A 69 11.43 -20.29 2.13
CA ARG A 69 12.69 -19.73 1.65
C ARG A 69 13.76 -20.78 1.38
N ALA A 70 13.78 -21.89 2.14
CA ALA A 70 14.68 -23.03 1.91
C ALA A 70 14.37 -23.77 0.60
N ASP A 71 13.11 -23.75 0.15
CA ASP A 71 12.65 -24.31 -1.12
C ASP A 71 12.51 -23.20 -2.16
N HIS A 72 13.57 -23.00 -2.93
CA HIS A 72 13.65 -21.96 -3.97
C HIS A 72 12.49 -22.01 -4.98
N GLY A 73 11.99 -23.21 -5.31
CA GLY A 73 10.87 -23.39 -6.24
C GLY A 73 9.59 -22.80 -5.70
N ARG A 74 9.24 -23.15 -4.45
CA ARG A 74 8.02 -22.66 -3.79
C ARG A 74 8.10 -21.17 -3.46
N ALA A 75 9.25 -20.71 -2.97
CA ALA A 75 9.45 -19.28 -2.69
C ALA A 75 9.29 -18.44 -3.96
N LYS A 76 9.86 -18.90 -5.09
CA LYS A 76 9.70 -18.24 -6.39
C LYS A 76 8.25 -18.26 -6.87
N LEU A 77 7.52 -19.37 -6.66
CA LEU A 77 6.10 -19.46 -7.01
C LEU A 77 5.26 -18.40 -6.27
N PHE A 78 5.43 -18.27 -4.95
CA PHE A 78 4.69 -17.27 -4.17
C PHE A 78 5.07 -15.84 -4.52
N LEU A 79 6.34 -15.58 -4.82
CA LEU A 79 6.78 -14.29 -5.35
C LEU A 79 6.07 -14.00 -6.69
N THR A 80 6.08 -14.95 -7.63
CA THR A 80 5.44 -14.79 -8.94
C THR A 80 3.93 -14.56 -8.80
N LEU A 81 3.26 -15.28 -7.89
CA LEU A 81 1.85 -15.05 -7.60
C LEU A 81 1.59 -13.62 -7.10
N SER A 82 2.46 -13.11 -6.22
CA SER A 82 2.36 -11.72 -5.76
C SER A 82 2.53 -10.71 -6.89
N LEU A 83 3.52 -10.93 -7.76
CA LEU A 83 3.76 -10.09 -8.93
C LEU A 83 2.55 -10.10 -9.87
N VAL A 84 2.06 -11.28 -10.23
CA VAL A 84 0.92 -11.43 -11.15
C VAL A 84 -0.34 -10.79 -10.59
N PHE A 85 -0.65 -11.01 -9.30
CA PHE A 85 -1.81 -10.38 -8.67
C PHE A 85 -1.70 -8.86 -8.64
N SER A 86 -0.59 -8.33 -8.17
CA SER A 86 -0.39 -6.89 -8.00
C SER A 86 -0.34 -6.15 -9.34
N LEU A 87 0.42 -6.67 -10.30
CA LEU A 87 0.50 -6.10 -11.65
C LEU A 87 -0.79 -6.33 -12.44
N GLY A 88 -1.45 -7.45 -12.23
CA GLY A 88 -2.76 -7.74 -12.84
C GLY A 88 -3.84 -6.77 -12.38
N LEU A 89 -3.90 -6.50 -11.08
CA LEU A 89 -4.84 -5.51 -10.51
C LEU A 89 -4.53 -4.10 -11.03
N LEU A 90 -3.25 -3.72 -11.03
CA LEU A 90 -2.81 -2.43 -11.59
C LEU A 90 -3.14 -2.34 -13.08
N GLY A 91 -2.86 -3.40 -13.85
CA GLY A 91 -3.15 -3.49 -15.28
C GLY A 91 -4.64 -3.39 -15.56
N TYR A 92 -5.46 -4.09 -14.78
CA TYR A 92 -6.91 -4.02 -14.89
C TYR A 92 -7.44 -2.60 -14.63
N CYS A 93 -7.04 -1.96 -13.53
CA CYS A 93 -7.53 -0.61 -13.22
C CYS A 93 -7.01 0.47 -14.16
N LYS A 94 -5.78 0.33 -14.67
CA LYS A 94 -5.13 1.40 -15.44
C LYS A 94 -5.24 1.23 -16.95
N TYR A 95 -5.22 0.00 -17.42
CA TYR A 95 -5.06 -0.28 -18.86
C TYR A 95 -6.19 -1.09 -19.48
N ALA A 96 -7.20 -1.55 -18.73
CA ALA A 96 -8.30 -2.34 -19.28
C ALA A 96 -9.02 -1.61 -20.42
N ASP A 97 -9.40 -0.36 -20.21
CA ASP A 97 -10.10 0.43 -21.21
C ASP A 97 -9.23 0.78 -22.43
N PHE A 98 -7.93 0.97 -22.20
CA PHE A 98 -6.96 1.17 -23.28
C PHE A 98 -6.87 -0.06 -24.19
N PHE A 99 -6.73 -1.26 -23.62
CA PHE A 99 -6.68 -2.50 -24.38
C PHE A 99 -8.01 -2.81 -25.07
N LEU A 100 -9.14 -2.58 -24.39
CA LEU A 100 -10.47 -2.76 -24.99
C LEU A 100 -10.71 -1.81 -26.17
N SER A 101 -10.31 -0.55 -26.04
CA SER A 101 -10.44 0.41 -27.13
C SER A 101 -9.57 0.04 -28.33
N GLY A 102 -8.32 -0.38 -28.09
CA GLY A 102 -7.41 -0.86 -29.12
C GLY A 102 -7.94 -2.13 -29.83
N PHE A 103 -8.47 -3.07 -29.03
CA PHE A 103 -9.07 -4.30 -29.55
C PHE A 103 -10.32 -4.01 -30.42
N ASN A 104 -11.20 -3.11 -29.98
CA ASN A 104 -12.36 -2.68 -30.75
C ASN A 104 -11.95 -2.02 -32.07
N ALA A 105 -10.90 -1.20 -32.04
CA ALA A 105 -10.38 -0.54 -33.26
C ALA A 105 -9.82 -1.54 -34.27
N LEU A 106 -9.18 -2.61 -33.81
CA LEU A 106 -8.58 -3.65 -34.66
C LEU A 106 -9.61 -4.64 -35.21
N THR A 107 -10.60 -5.01 -34.41
CA THR A 107 -11.55 -6.08 -34.73
C THR A 107 -12.89 -5.58 -35.30
N GLY A 108 -13.18 -4.26 -35.17
CA GLY A 108 -14.48 -3.69 -35.50
C GLY A 108 -15.61 -4.07 -34.52
N LEU A 109 -15.25 -4.75 -33.43
CA LEU A 109 -16.21 -5.09 -32.35
C LEU A 109 -16.51 -3.86 -31.48
N HIS A 110 -17.74 -3.75 -31.02
CA HIS A 110 -18.18 -2.68 -30.12
C HIS A 110 -18.36 -3.20 -28.66
N ILE A 111 -17.26 -3.71 -28.08
CA ILE A 111 -17.28 -4.13 -26.67
C ILE A 111 -17.37 -2.88 -25.81
N PRO A 112 -18.35 -2.79 -24.87
CA PRO A 112 -18.47 -1.61 -24.01
C PRO A 112 -17.23 -1.45 -23.11
N LEU A 113 -16.71 -0.23 -23.03
CA LEU A 113 -15.60 0.11 -22.12
C LEU A 113 -16.07 -0.04 -20.67
N LEU A 114 -15.21 -0.59 -19.83
CA LEU A 114 -15.51 -0.83 -18.42
C LEU A 114 -15.60 0.46 -17.60
N ARG A 115 -14.98 1.54 -18.10
CA ARG A 115 -14.92 2.87 -17.46
C ARG A 115 -14.48 2.77 -15.99
N VAL A 116 -13.48 1.93 -15.74
CA VAL A 116 -12.91 1.76 -14.41
C VAL A 116 -12.21 3.05 -14.03
N ALA A 117 -12.72 3.75 -13.02
CA ALA A 117 -12.01 4.90 -12.48
C ALA A 117 -10.68 4.44 -11.88
N LEU A 118 -9.61 5.19 -12.12
CA LEU A 118 -8.28 4.87 -11.61
C LEU A 118 -8.21 5.21 -10.11
N PRO A 119 -8.02 4.21 -9.23
CA PRO A 119 -7.88 4.49 -7.79
C PRO A 119 -6.67 5.38 -7.50
N ILE A 120 -6.86 6.41 -6.68
CA ILE A 120 -5.76 7.27 -6.26
C ILE A 120 -4.70 6.42 -5.54
N GLY A 121 -3.44 6.57 -5.94
CA GLY A 121 -2.32 5.88 -5.29
C GLY A 121 -2.15 4.41 -5.65
N ILE A 122 -2.98 3.82 -6.55
CA ILE A 122 -2.87 2.38 -6.89
C ILE A 122 -1.45 1.99 -7.32
N SER A 123 -0.79 2.80 -8.11
CA SER A 123 0.59 2.53 -8.54
C SER A 123 1.56 2.55 -7.36
N PHE A 124 1.39 3.51 -6.44
CA PHE A 124 2.27 3.65 -5.28
C PHE A 124 2.17 2.45 -4.34
N TYR A 125 0.98 2.10 -3.87
CA TYR A 125 0.85 0.97 -2.94
C TYR A 125 1.14 -0.37 -3.62
N THR A 126 0.89 -0.50 -4.92
CA THR A 126 1.28 -1.69 -5.67
C THR A 126 2.80 -1.86 -5.67
N PHE A 127 3.56 -0.83 -6.02
CA PHE A 127 5.02 -0.90 -6.02
C PHE A 127 5.62 -1.03 -4.61
N GLN A 128 5.01 -0.44 -3.59
CA GLN A 128 5.41 -0.64 -2.19
C GLN A 128 5.29 -2.10 -1.78
N ILE A 129 4.14 -2.73 -2.06
CA ILE A 129 3.91 -4.15 -1.76
C ILE A 129 4.87 -5.03 -2.54
N LEU A 130 5.08 -4.74 -3.84
CA LEU A 130 6.00 -5.51 -4.67
C LEU A 130 7.44 -5.43 -4.16
N SER A 131 7.93 -4.21 -3.86
CA SER A 131 9.28 -4.04 -3.30
C SER A 131 9.43 -4.80 -1.98
N TYR A 132 8.44 -4.71 -1.09
CA TYR A 132 8.43 -5.44 0.16
C TYR A 132 8.52 -6.96 -0.03
N VAL A 133 7.70 -7.55 -0.90
CA VAL A 133 7.72 -9.02 -1.15
C VAL A 133 9.04 -9.45 -1.79
N VAL A 134 9.62 -8.63 -2.67
CA VAL A 134 10.93 -8.87 -3.28
C VAL A 134 12.05 -8.81 -2.23
N ASP A 135 12.03 -7.82 -1.33
CA ASP A 135 13.02 -7.67 -0.26
C ASP A 135 12.95 -8.86 0.72
N VAL A 136 11.74 -9.35 1.03
CA VAL A 136 11.55 -10.59 1.81
C VAL A 136 12.12 -11.80 1.07
N TYR A 137 11.88 -11.92 -0.24
CA TYR A 137 12.41 -13.03 -1.04
C TYR A 137 13.95 -13.02 -1.08
N ARG A 138 14.57 -11.86 -1.25
CA ARG A 138 16.02 -11.67 -1.20
C ARG A 138 16.60 -11.95 0.19
N GLY A 139 15.79 -11.70 1.22
CA GLY A 139 16.14 -11.82 2.61
C GLY A 139 16.75 -10.59 3.22
N ASP A 140 16.56 -9.46 2.56
CA ASP A 140 16.99 -8.16 3.06
C ASP A 140 16.15 -7.75 4.28
N VAL A 141 14.88 -8.19 4.31
CA VAL A 141 13.97 -8.00 5.45
C VAL A 141 13.23 -9.29 5.82
N LYS A 142 12.80 -9.39 7.07
CA LYS A 142 11.89 -10.45 7.53
C LYS A 142 10.45 -10.08 7.18
N ALA A 143 9.63 -11.11 6.90
CA ALA A 143 8.21 -10.86 6.68
C ALA A 143 7.55 -10.33 7.97
N GLN A 144 6.82 -9.21 7.82
CA GLN A 144 6.12 -8.59 8.95
C GLN A 144 5.08 -9.55 9.54
N ARG A 145 5.10 -9.66 10.86
CA ARG A 145 4.18 -10.55 11.59
C ARG A 145 2.89 -9.86 12.00
N ASN A 146 2.96 -8.54 12.18
CA ASN A 146 1.80 -7.74 12.53
C ASN A 146 1.17 -7.14 11.27
N PHE A 147 -0.05 -7.56 10.98
CA PHE A 147 -0.81 -7.05 9.83
C PHE A 147 -1.05 -5.53 9.90
N ILE A 148 -1.30 -5.00 11.12
CA ILE A 148 -1.58 -3.57 11.32
C ILE A 148 -0.37 -2.72 10.92
N ASP A 149 0.84 -3.15 11.23
CA ASP A 149 2.06 -2.41 10.92
C ASP A 149 2.32 -2.37 9.41
N LEU A 150 2.13 -3.50 8.73
CA LEU A 150 2.24 -3.52 7.26
C LEU A 150 1.14 -2.68 6.61
N ALA A 151 -0.10 -2.79 7.11
CA ALA A 151 -1.21 -2.02 6.59
C ALA A 151 -1.02 -0.51 6.82
N ALA A 152 -0.51 -0.10 7.99
CA ALA A 152 -0.16 1.29 8.27
C ALA A 152 0.92 1.82 7.33
N TYR A 153 1.95 1.01 7.04
CA TYR A 153 3.00 1.36 6.09
C TYR A 153 2.45 1.60 4.69
N VAL A 154 1.64 0.68 4.17
CA VAL A 154 1.12 0.76 2.80
C VAL A 154 0.07 1.85 2.65
N ALA A 155 -0.82 2.00 3.64
CA ALA A 155 -1.94 2.94 3.59
C ALA A 155 -1.57 4.36 4.05
N MET A 156 -0.33 4.62 4.48
CA MET A 156 0.09 5.90 5.04
C MET A 156 -0.26 7.07 4.11
N PHE A 157 -1.20 7.93 4.54
CA PHE A 157 -1.79 8.98 3.71
C PHE A 157 -0.79 10.00 3.14
N PRO A 158 0.27 10.46 3.85
CA PRO A 158 1.23 11.38 3.27
C PRO A 158 2.03 10.77 2.12
N GLN A 159 2.35 9.49 2.22
CA GLN A 159 3.15 8.77 1.25
C GLN A 159 2.33 8.34 0.03
N LEU A 160 1.06 8.00 0.22
CA LEU A 160 0.17 7.50 -0.83
C LEU A 160 -0.08 8.51 -1.95
N ILE A 161 -0.03 9.81 -1.66
CA ILE A 161 -0.43 10.88 -2.59
C ILE A 161 0.76 11.61 -3.19
N ALA A 162 1.81 11.90 -2.41
CA ALA A 162 2.90 12.77 -2.83
C ALA A 162 4.28 12.34 -2.33
N GLY A 163 4.38 11.19 -1.63
CA GLY A 163 5.64 10.73 -1.05
C GLY A 163 6.52 9.97 -2.05
N PRO A 164 7.86 9.97 -1.85
CA PRO A 164 8.73 9.02 -2.52
C PRO A 164 8.36 7.60 -2.11
N ILE A 165 8.61 6.63 -2.99
CA ILE A 165 8.47 5.21 -2.64
C ILE A 165 9.56 4.89 -1.62
N VAL A 166 9.20 4.88 -0.34
CA VAL A 166 10.11 4.49 0.74
C VAL A 166 10.09 2.97 0.84
N ARG A 167 11.26 2.34 0.86
CA ARG A 167 11.36 0.89 1.01
C ARG A 167 10.96 0.49 2.42
N TYR A 168 10.36 -0.70 2.55
CA TYR A 168 10.01 -1.25 3.86
C TYR A 168 11.25 -1.43 4.75
N SER A 169 12.39 -1.81 4.17
CA SER A 169 13.69 -1.92 4.88
C SER A 169 14.08 -0.67 5.65
N ASP A 170 13.78 0.51 5.09
CA ASP A 170 14.22 1.80 5.64
C ASP A 170 13.41 2.23 6.87
N ILE A 171 12.16 1.75 6.98
CA ILE A 171 11.26 2.13 8.06
C ILE A 171 10.83 0.97 8.96
N ALA A 172 11.26 -0.26 8.67
CA ALA A 172 10.89 -1.46 9.42
C ALA A 172 11.19 -1.32 10.92
N SER A 173 12.39 -0.83 11.26
CA SER A 173 12.79 -0.61 12.65
C SER A 173 11.96 0.45 13.35
N GLN A 174 11.55 1.50 12.64
CA GLN A 174 10.72 2.59 13.18
C GLN A 174 9.29 2.12 13.43
N LEU A 175 8.74 1.29 12.54
CA LEU A 175 7.41 0.70 12.70
C LEU A 175 7.36 -0.31 13.85
N GLU A 176 8.39 -1.14 14.01
CA GLU A 176 8.44 -2.16 15.07
C GLU A 176 8.65 -1.53 16.45
N HIS A 177 9.46 -0.51 16.56
CA HIS A 177 9.80 0.11 17.85
C HIS A 177 8.96 1.34 18.18
N CYS A 178 8.09 1.79 17.26
CA CYS A 178 7.29 3.01 17.41
C CYS A 178 8.14 4.21 17.88
N LEU A 179 9.36 4.31 17.37
CA LEU A 179 10.32 5.33 17.77
C LEU A 179 9.88 6.67 17.20
N LEU A 180 9.45 7.53 18.09
CA LEU A 180 9.47 8.97 17.86
C LEU A 180 10.92 9.37 17.58
N TYR A 181 11.16 9.84 16.39
CA TYR A 181 12.39 10.54 16.04
C TYR A 181 12.44 11.83 16.87
N THR A 182 13.01 11.76 18.03
CA THR A 182 13.07 12.92 18.95
C THR A 182 14.44 13.13 19.53
N SER A 183 15.54 12.81 18.90
CA SER A 183 16.76 13.27 19.53
C SER A 183 17.98 13.54 18.68
N ASP A 184 18.04 13.17 17.43
CA ASP A 184 19.33 13.29 16.73
C ASP A 184 19.43 14.47 15.75
N ALA A 185 18.59 15.47 15.89
CA ALA A 185 18.69 16.73 15.13
C ALA A 185 19.26 17.90 15.96
N ALA A 186 19.91 17.61 17.08
CA ALA A 186 20.46 18.62 18.00
C ALA A 186 21.89 18.32 18.45
N ASP A 187 22.75 17.77 17.57
CA ASP A 187 24.20 17.80 17.72
C ASP A 187 24.86 18.19 16.40
#